data_5c6f32509d9bfac388cd4e36266127c8
#
_entry.id   5c6f32509d9bfac388cd4e36266127c8
#
_cell.length_a   1.000
_cell.length_b   1.000
_cell.length_c   1.000
_cell.angle_alpha   90.00
_cell.angle_beta   90.00
_cell.angle_gamma   90.00
#
_symmetry.space_group_name_H-M   'P 1'
#
loop_
_entity.id
_entity.type
_entity.pdbx_description
1 polymer ?
#
loop_
_entity_poly.entity_id
_entity_poly.type
_entity_poly.pdbx_seq_one_letter_code
_entity_poly.pdbx_strand_id
1 'polypeptide(L)'
;MRVPTLVKTAAAVGATAAAGAAATSTGTSSRWYRRLRKPAWQPPSAAFPLVWTPLYGLIAVAGARALDRSDGPERAAFARGYALNLALNAGWTALFFGARKPGAALAEIAALNVSNLVLLRRAARSDRPAGAALAPYVAWTLFATALNGAIVGLNRGR
;
A
#
# COMPACT_ATOMS: atom_id res chain seq x y z
N MET A 1 -5.21 -22.96 1.77
CA MET A 1 -5.92 -21.69 1.52
C MET A 1 -7.33 -22.01 1.05
N ARG A 2 -8.33 -21.50 1.80
CA ARG A 2 -9.75 -21.73 1.48
C ARG A 2 -10.21 -20.72 0.42
N VAL A 3 -10.96 -21.21 -0.59
CA VAL A 3 -11.47 -20.35 -1.67
C VAL A 3 -12.30 -19.15 -1.15
N PRO A 4 -13.25 -19.34 -0.18
CA PRO A 4 -14.01 -18.20 0.32
C PRO A 4 -13.16 -17.12 1.01
N THR A 5 -12.07 -17.51 1.69
CA THR A 5 -11.16 -16.54 2.32
C THR A 5 -10.40 -15.75 1.26
N LEU A 6 -9.89 -16.44 0.22
CA LEU A 6 -9.22 -15.77 -0.90
C LEU A 6 -10.14 -14.78 -1.62
N VAL A 7 -11.40 -15.18 -1.87
CA VAL A 7 -12.37 -14.26 -2.51
C VAL A 7 -12.60 -13.00 -1.68
N LYS A 8 -12.74 -13.14 -0.34
CA LYS A 8 -12.92 -12.00 0.56
C LYS A 8 -11.69 -11.06 0.56
N THR A 9 -10.48 -11.62 0.67
CA THR A 9 -9.25 -10.80 0.65
C THR A 9 -9.03 -10.18 -0.72
N ALA A 10 -9.29 -10.90 -1.81
CA ALA A 10 -9.19 -10.35 -3.16
C ALA A 10 -10.20 -9.23 -3.42
N ALA A 11 -11.44 -9.35 -2.91
CA ALA A 11 -12.44 -8.29 -3.00
C ALA A 11 -12.02 -7.03 -2.23
N ALA A 12 -11.51 -7.20 -0.99
CA ALA A 12 -11.03 -6.08 -0.18
C ALA A 12 -9.85 -5.37 -0.83
N VAL A 13 -8.86 -6.13 -1.32
CA VAL A 13 -7.70 -5.60 -2.03
C VAL A 13 -8.11 -4.95 -3.35
N GLY A 14 -9.04 -5.56 -4.09
CA GLY A 14 -9.57 -5.02 -5.34
C GLY A 14 -10.26 -3.67 -5.15
N ALA A 15 -11.04 -3.51 -4.06
CA ALA A 15 -11.64 -2.23 -3.71
C ALA A 15 -10.56 -1.16 -3.40
N THR A 16 -9.52 -1.53 -2.63
CA THR A 16 -8.37 -0.65 -2.35
C THR A 16 -7.65 -0.25 -3.63
N ALA A 17 -7.38 -1.22 -4.52
CA ALA A 17 -6.72 -1.00 -5.80
C ALA A 17 -7.54 -0.07 -6.71
N ALA A 18 -8.85 -0.26 -6.79
CA ALA A 18 -9.74 0.58 -7.58
C ALA A 18 -9.76 2.03 -7.07
N ALA A 19 -9.86 2.22 -5.75
CA ALA A 19 -9.80 3.55 -5.12
C ALA A 19 -8.45 4.24 -5.39
N GLY A 20 -7.34 3.50 -5.24
CA GLY A 20 -6.00 4.00 -5.51
C GLY A 20 -5.78 4.36 -6.99
N ALA A 21 -6.23 3.50 -7.90
CA ALA A 21 -6.13 3.72 -9.34
C ALA A 21 -6.93 4.97 -9.78
N ALA A 22 -8.15 5.14 -9.27
CA ALA A 22 -8.98 6.31 -9.56
C ALA A 22 -8.30 7.61 -9.09
N ALA A 23 -7.78 7.64 -7.85
CA ALA A 23 -7.08 8.80 -7.33
C ALA A 23 -5.78 9.09 -8.11
N THR A 24 -5.02 8.06 -8.46
CA THR A 24 -3.76 8.19 -9.19
C THR A 24 -3.98 8.68 -10.60
N SER A 25 -4.94 8.14 -11.35
CA SER A 25 -5.20 8.52 -12.75
C SER A 25 -5.61 9.98 -12.87
N THR A 26 -6.51 10.44 -12.01
CA THR A 26 -6.92 11.86 -11.95
C THR A 26 -5.81 12.76 -11.43
N GLY A 27 -5.03 12.28 -10.46
CA GLY A 27 -3.94 13.03 -9.83
C GLY A 27 -2.77 13.26 -10.77
N THR A 28 -2.27 12.22 -11.44
CA THR A 28 -1.10 12.28 -12.35
C THR A 28 -1.36 13.12 -13.59
N SER A 29 -2.61 13.18 -14.08
CA SER A 29 -3.02 14.03 -15.19
C SER A 29 -3.20 15.51 -14.79
N SER A 30 -3.22 15.82 -13.49
CA SER A 30 -3.47 17.18 -12.99
C SER A 30 -2.33 18.16 -13.31
N ARG A 31 -2.68 19.44 -13.49
CA ARG A 31 -1.69 20.52 -13.65
C ARG A 31 -0.78 20.63 -12.41
N TRP A 32 -1.32 20.38 -11.23
CA TRP A 32 -0.57 20.39 -9.98
C TRP A 32 0.57 19.37 -10.01
N TYR A 33 0.28 18.11 -10.34
CA TYR A 33 1.30 17.04 -10.38
C TYR A 33 2.37 17.28 -11.43
N ARG A 34 2.00 17.84 -12.60
CA ARG A 34 2.96 18.22 -13.64
C ARG A 34 3.93 19.31 -13.18
N ARG A 35 3.50 20.22 -12.30
CA ARG A 35 4.33 21.33 -11.77
C ARG A 35 5.21 20.92 -10.60
N LEU A 36 4.98 19.77 -9.98
CA LEU A 36 5.84 19.27 -8.91
C LEU A 36 7.25 19.01 -9.46
N ARG A 37 8.26 19.48 -8.71
CA ARG A 37 9.64 19.06 -8.92
C ARG A 37 9.78 17.63 -8.41
N LYS A 38 10.30 16.75 -9.26
CA LYS A 38 10.44 15.31 -9.00
C LYS A 38 11.91 14.94 -9.08
N PRO A 39 12.39 13.99 -8.27
CA PRO A 39 13.77 13.54 -8.37
C PRO A 39 14.02 12.83 -9.70
N ALA A 40 15.26 12.91 -10.21
CA ALA A 40 15.64 12.30 -11.50
C ALA A 40 15.48 10.77 -11.52
N TRP A 41 15.52 10.14 -10.35
CA TRP A 41 15.34 8.70 -10.19
C TRP A 41 13.87 8.26 -10.05
N GLN A 42 12.91 9.19 -10.18
CA GLN A 42 11.49 8.81 -10.17
C GLN A 42 11.16 7.90 -11.36
N PRO A 43 10.54 6.73 -11.12
CA PRO A 43 10.10 5.87 -12.21
C PRO A 43 9.08 6.57 -13.12
N PRO A 44 9.04 6.21 -14.41
CA PRO A 44 7.98 6.69 -15.30
C PRO A 44 6.60 6.25 -14.79
N SER A 45 5.58 7.06 -15.03
CA SER A 45 4.23 6.82 -14.51
C SER A 45 3.66 5.44 -14.88
N ALA A 46 4.04 4.89 -16.01
CA ALA A 46 3.64 3.55 -16.45
C ALA A 46 4.19 2.42 -15.57
N ALA A 47 5.29 2.64 -14.85
CA ALA A 47 5.86 1.64 -13.96
C ALA A 47 4.97 1.37 -12.72
N PHE A 48 4.23 2.37 -12.25
CA PHE A 48 3.41 2.21 -11.05
C PHE A 48 2.33 1.12 -11.16
N PRO A 49 1.45 1.10 -12.18
CA PRO A 49 0.48 0.01 -12.32
C PRO A 49 1.13 -1.36 -12.55
N LEU A 50 2.27 -1.42 -13.25
CA LEU A 50 3.01 -2.67 -13.47
C LEU A 50 3.52 -3.28 -12.17
N VAL A 51 3.94 -2.46 -11.21
CA VAL A 51 4.39 -2.93 -9.90
C VAL A 51 3.21 -3.20 -8.97
N TRP A 52 2.23 -2.30 -8.91
CA TRP A 52 1.10 -2.44 -7.99
C TRP A 52 0.21 -3.65 -8.29
N THR A 53 0.01 -4.01 -9.57
CA THR A 53 -0.85 -5.14 -9.95
C THR A 53 -0.40 -6.46 -9.32
N PRO A 54 0.85 -6.92 -9.48
CA PRO A 54 1.31 -8.13 -8.82
C PRO A 54 1.36 -7.97 -7.28
N LEU A 55 1.68 -6.78 -6.75
CA LEU A 55 1.68 -6.55 -5.31
C LEU A 55 0.29 -6.76 -4.70
N TYR A 56 -0.76 -6.26 -5.31
CA TYR A 56 -2.12 -6.49 -4.84
C TYR A 56 -2.50 -7.97 -4.87
N GLY A 57 -2.06 -8.72 -5.87
CA GLY A 57 -2.20 -10.18 -5.91
C GLY A 57 -1.50 -10.86 -4.72
N LEU A 58 -0.26 -10.48 -4.44
CA LEU A 58 0.51 -10.99 -3.30
C LEU A 58 -0.13 -10.63 -1.95
N ILE A 59 -0.63 -9.40 -1.78
CA ILE A 59 -1.32 -8.96 -0.57
C ILE A 59 -2.59 -9.80 -0.35
N ALA A 60 -3.39 -10.04 -1.40
CA ALA A 60 -4.61 -10.84 -1.29
C ALA A 60 -4.30 -12.29 -0.88
N VAL A 61 -3.31 -12.92 -1.53
CA VAL A 61 -2.88 -14.29 -1.22
C VAL A 61 -2.29 -14.38 0.19
N ALA A 62 -1.43 -13.44 0.57
CA ALA A 62 -0.84 -13.38 1.91
C ALA A 62 -1.92 -13.25 2.99
N GLY A 63 -2.88 -12.34 2.79
CA GLY A 63 -4.01 -12.16 3.69
C GLY A 63 -4.84 -13.44 3.86
N ALA A 64 -5.19 -14.10 2.75
CA ALA A 64 -5.96 -15.34 2.78
C ALA A 64 -5.21 -16.47 3.50
N ARG A 65 -3.91 -16.65 3.20
CA ARG A 65 -3.08 -17.67 3.84
C ARG A 65 -2.95 -17.45 5.35
N ALA A 66 -2.64 -16.22 5.75
CA ALA A 66 -2.48 -15.88 7.17
C ALA A 66 -3.80 -16.08 7.94
N LEU A 67 -4.93 -15.62 7.38
CA LEU A 67 -6.25 -15.83 7.98
C LEU A 67 -6.64 -17.31 8.10
N ASP A 68 -6.27 -18.14 7.14
CA ASP A 68 -6.59 -19.56 7.17
C ASP A 68 -5.70 -20.37 8.13
N ARG A 69 -4.57 -19.81 8.53
CA ARG A 69 -3.61 -20.41 9.47
C ARG A 69 -3.66 -19.79 10.88
N SER A 70 -4.56 -18.84 11.09
CA SER A 70 -4.79 -18.20 12.39
C SER A 70 -6.19 -18.53 12.90
N ASP A 71 -6.32 -18.67 14.22
CA ASP A 71 -7.58 -18.93 14.91
C ASP A 71 -7.83 -17.95 16.05
N GLY A 72 -9.07 -17.89 16.52
CA GLY A 72 -9.45 -17.12 17.69
C GLY A 72 -8.99 -15.66 17.69
N PRO A 73 -8.40 -15.19 18.80
CA PRO A 73 -7.99 -13.78 18.95
C PRO A 73 -6.91 -13.34 17.94
N GLU A 74 -5.99 -14.25 17.56
CA GLU A 74 -4.93 -13.92 16.60
C GLU A 74 -5.50 -13.68 15.21
N ARG A 75 -6.46 -14.50 14.78
CA ARG A 75 -7.17 -14.30 13.52
C ARG A 75 -7.89 -12.95 13.49
N ALA A 76 -8.58 -12.60 14.58
CA ALA A 76 -9.28 -11.32 14.69
C ALA A 76 -8.30 -10.14 14.69
N ALA A 77 -7.17 -10.26 15.38
CA ALA A 77 -6.13 -9.24 15.40
C ALA A 77 -5.46 -9.06 14.03
N PHE A 78 -5.19 -10.16 13.31
CA PHE A 78 -4.66 -10.10 11.94
C PHE A 78 -5.68 -9.46 11.01
N ALA A 79 -6.95 -9.85 11.05
CA ALA A 79 -8.01 -9.29 10.20
C ALA A 79 -8.16 -7.78 10.38
N ARG A 80 -8.17 -7.29 11.64
CA ARG A 80 -8.20 -5.85 11.94
C ARG A 80 -6.96 -5.12 11.41
N GLY A 81 -5.77 -5.68 11.63
CA GLY A 81 -4.52 -5.12 11.12
C GLY A 81 -4.48 -5.06 9.60
N TYR A 82 -4.98 -6.10 8.94
CA TYR A 82 -5.07 -6.18 7.49
C TYR A 82 -6.04 -5.13 6.92
N ALA A 83 -7.22 -4.97 7.52
CA ALA A 83 -8.19 -3.95 7.12
C ALA A 83 -7.63 -2.53 7.31
N LEU A 84 -6.98 -2.26 8.46
CA LEU A 84 -6.31 -0.99 8.71
C LEU A 84 -5.21 -0.72 7.67
N ASN A 85 -4.41 -1.72 7.34
CA ASN A 85 -3.34 -1.62 6.36
C ASN A 85 -3.87 -1.24 4.97
N LEU A 86 -4.95 -1.87 4.52
CA LEU A 86 -5.61 -1.53 3.26
C LEU A 86 -6.20 -0.12 3.27
N ALA A 87 -6.77 0.31 4.40
CA ALA A 87 -7.29 1.67 4.57
C ALA A 87 -6.17 2.72 4.48
N LEU A 88 -5.03 2.47 5.13
CA LEU A 88 -3.84 3.32 5.03
C LEU A 88 -3.30 3.35 3.60
N ASN A 89 -3.25 2.21 2.92
CA ASN A 89 -2.81 2.16 1.52
C ASN A 89 -3.67 3.04 0.60
N ALA A 90 -5.00 2.99 0.75
CA ALA A 90 -5.90 3.88 0.01
C ALA A 90 -5.78 5.35 0.48
N GLY A 91 -5.55 5.56 1.78
CA GLY A 91 -5.40 6.88 2.40
C GLY A 91 -4.22 7.67 1.82
N TRP A 92 -3.08 7.01 1.58
CA TRP A 92 -1.94 7.66 0.97
C TRP A 92 -2.27 8.26 -0.41
N THR A 93 -2.91 7.51 -1.28
CA THR A 93 -3.30 8.01 -2.60
C THR A 93 -4.31 9.15 -2.51
N ALA A 94 -5.25 9.08 -1.58
CA ALA A 94 -6.21 10.14 -1.32
C ALA A 94 -5.52 11.43 -0.82
N LEU A 95 -4.54 11.32 0.07
CA LEU A 95 -3.79 12.48 0.59
C LEU A 95 -2.85 13.06 -0.47
N PHE A 96 -2.09 12.21 -1.17
CA PHE A 96 -1.09 12.67 -2.12
C PHE A 96 -1.75 13.27 -3.37
N PHE A 97 -2.61 12.51 -4.03
CA PHE A 97 -3.22 12.92 -5.31
C PHE A 97 -4.53 13.67 -5.13
N GLY A 98 -5.40 13.21 -4.24
CA GLY A 98 -6.72 13.81 -4.01
C GLY A 98 -6.63 15.15 -3.29
N ALA A 99 -6.09 15.14 -2.09
CA ALA A 99 -5.93 16.34 -1.28
C ALA A 99 -4.74 17.22 -1.69
N ARG A 100 -3.82 16.71 -2.53
CA ARG A 100 -2.59 17.39 -2.97
C ARG A 100 -1.71 17.85 -1.80
N LYS A 101 -1.60 17.02 -0.76
CA LYS A 101 -0.85 17.28 0.46
C LYS A 101 0.33 16.29 0.62
N PRO A 102 1.44 16.43 -0.15
CA PRO A 102 2.56 15.49 -0.11
C PRO A 102 3.19 15.34 1.28
N GLY A 103 3.19 16.40 2.10
CA GLY A 103 3.69 16.36 3.47
C GLY A 103 2.82 15.49 4.39
N ALA A 104 1.49 15.62 4.29
CA ALA A 104 0.56 14.77 5.04
C ALA A 104 0.65 13.30 4.56
N ALA A 105 0.77 13.10 3.24
CA ALA A 105 0.98 11.78 2.66
C ALA A 105 2.30 11.14 3.13
N LEU A 106 3.35 11.94 3.37
CA LEU A 106 4.62 11.44 3.92
C LEU A 106 4.45 10.94 5.37
N ALA A 107 3.70 11.64 6.20
CA ALA A 107 3.40 11.19 7.55
C ALA A 107 2.53 9.91 7.55
N GLU A 108 1.56 9.86 6.64
CA GLU A 108 0.67 8.71 6.49
C GLU A 108 1.41 7.46 6.01
N ILE A 109 2.30 7.58 5.00
CA ILE A 109 3.06 6.41 4.52
C ILE A 109 4.06 5.90 5.56
N ALA A 110 4.51 6.72 6.50
CA ALA A 110 5.28 6.26 7.65
C ALA A 110 4.42 5.36 8.55
N ALA A 111 3.17 5.73 8.82
CA ALA A 111 2.23 4.90 9.55
C ALA A 111 1.91 3.60 8.78
N LEU A 112 1.73 3.69 7.46
CA LEU A 112 1.57 2.53 6.60
C LEU A 112 2.76 1.56 6.70
N ASN A 113 4.00 2.05 6.70
CA ASN A 113 5.18 1.20 6.84
C ASN A 113 5.25 0.49 8.19
N VAL A 114 4.87 1.16 9.28
CA VAL A 114 4.75 0.52 10.60
C VAL A 114 3.68 -0.58 10.54
N SER A 115 2.53 -0.29 9.97
CA SER A 115 1.45 -1.28 9.75
C SER A 115 1.93 -2.46 8.91
N ASN A 116 2.68 -2.22 7.84
CA ASN A 116 3.26 -3.24 6.97
C ASN A 116 4.19 -4.18 7.73
N LEU A 117 5.09 -3.64 8.56
CA LEU A 117 6.02 -4.46 9.36
C LEU A 117 5.29 -5.32 10.38
N VAL A 118 4.27 -4.75 11.05
CA VAL A 118 3.43 -5.50 12.00
C VAL A 118 2.67 -6.62 11.27
N LEU A 119 2.08 -6.30 10.12
CA LEU A 119 1.31 -7.25 9.33
C LEU A 119 2.19 -8.39 8.81
N LEU A 120 3.38 -8.07 8.26
CA LEU A 120 4.36 -9.04 7.79
C LEU A 120 4.79 -9.98 8.91
N ARG A 121 5.14 -9.43 10.09
CA ARG A 121 5.55 -10.24 11.25
C ARG A 121 4.43 -11.18 11.72
N ARG A 122 3.19 -10.70 11.78
CA ARG A 122 2.03 -11.54 12.14
C ARG A 122 1.77 -12.61 11.09
N ALA A 123 1.78 -12.27 9.81
CA ALA A 123 1.66 -13.22 8.73
C ALA A 123 2.73 -14.31 8.79
N ALA A 124 4.00 -13.93 8.98
CA ALA A 124 5.12 -14.86 9.06
C ALA A 124 5.05 -15.82 10.25
N ARG A 125 4.46 -15.38 11.38
CA ARG A 125 4.22 -16.25 12.55
C ARG A 125 3.17 -17.32 12.28
N SER A 126 2.12 -16.98 11.55
CA SER A 126 1.05 -17.91 11.20
C SER A 126 1.41 -18.80 10.00
N ASP A 127 2.08 -18.21 9.01
CA ASP A 127 2.45 -18.87 7.75
C ASP A 127 3.64 -18.14 7.12
N ARG A 128 4.84 -18.77 7.16
CA ARG A 128 6.06 -18.18 6.60
C ARG A 128 5.91 -17.72 5.14
N PRO A 129 5.29 -18.49 4.23
CA PRO A 129 5.06 -18.03 2.86
C PRO A 129 4.16 -16.79 2.78
N ALA A 130 3.19 -16.61 3.69
CA ALA A 130 2.37 -15.41 3.73
C ALA A 130 3.20 -14.17 4.11
N GLY A 131 4.10 -14.32 5.10
CA GLY A 131 5.04 -13.25 5.43
C GLY A 131 5.97 -12.90 4.27
N ALA A 132 6.55 -13.91 3.61
CA ALA A 132 7.41 -13.72 2.45
C ALA A 132 6.69 -13.01 1.28
N ALA A 133 5.41 -13.33 1.05
CA ALA A 133 4.61 -12.69 0.01
C ALA A 133 4.35 -11.19 0.28
N LEU A 134 4.43 -10.74 1.55
CA LEU A 134 4.30 -9.32 1.90
C LEU A 134 5.62 -8.54 1.79
N ALA A 135 6.77 -9.20 1.72
CA ALA A 135 8.06 -8.52 1.68
C ALA A 135 8.23 -7.57 0.49
N PRO A 136 7.83 -7.92 -0.75
CA PRO A 136 7.89 -6.98 -1.88
C PRO A 136 7.02 -5.73 -1.67
N TYR A 137 5.87 -5.87 -1.02
CA TYR A 137 5.00 -4.74 -0.68
C TYR A 137 5.67 -3.79 0.31
N VAL A 138 6.31 -4.34 1.36
CA VAL A 138 7.10 -3.53 2.32
C VAL A 138 8.22 -2.79 1.60
N ALA A 139 8.98 -3.47 0.75
CA ALA A 139 10.08 -2.85 -0.01
C ALA A 139 9.57 -1.71 -0.91
N TRP A 140 8.45 -1.92 -1.59
CA TRP A 140 7.85 -0.91 -2.46
C TRP A 140 7.36 0.32 -1.70
N THR A 141 6.72 0.15 -0.54
CA THR A 141 6.26 1.28 0.28
C THR A 141 7.40 2.05 0.92
N LEU A 142 8.51 1.40 1.28
CA LEU A 142 9.73 2.08 1.71
C LEU A 142 10.34 2.93 0.58
N PHE A 143 10.41 2.39 -0.64
CA PHE A 143 10.81 3.15 -1.82
C PHE A 143 9.88 4.34 -2.07
N ALA A 144 8.55 4.14 -1.99
CA ALA A 144 7.57 5.20 -2.15
C ALA A 144 7.70 6.28 -1.07
N THR A 145 8.10 5.92 0.15
CA THR A 145 8.40 6.86 1.23
C THR A 145 9.59 7.75 0.87
N ALA A 146 10.68 7.16 0.37
CA ALA A 146 11.84 7.91 -0.07
C ALA A 146 11.49 8.87 -1.21
N LEU A 147 10.69 8.40 -2.18
CA LEU A 147 10.21 9.21 -3.30
C LEU A 147 9.33 10.37 -2.82
N ASN A 148 8.36 10.11 -1.94
CA ASN A 148 7.49 11.13 -1.36
C ASN A 148 8.30 12.17 -0.57
N GLY A 149 9.27 11.72 0.22
CA GLY A 149 10.17 12.59 0.98
C GLY A 149 10.99 13.51 0.07
N ALA A 150 11.55 12.96 -1.01
CA ALA A 150 12.27 13.75 -2.02
C ALA A 150 11.36 14.81 -2.68
N ILE A 151 10.14 14.43 -3.04
CA ILE A 151 9.16 15.38 -3.60
C ILE A 151 8.84 16.48 -2.60
N VAL A 152 8.61 16.16 -1.34
CA VAL A 152 8.38 17.17 -0.27
C VAL A 152 9.58 18.10 -0.15
N GLY A 153 10.81 17.56 -0.10
CA GLY A 153 12.03 18.35 0.00
C GLY A 153 12.23 19.33 -1.17
N LEU A 154 12.02 18.83 -2.41
CA LEU A 154 12.19 19.63 -3.64
C LEU A 154 11.13 20.73 -3.81
N ASN A 155 10.00 20.65 -3.10
CA ASN A 155 8.88 21.59 -3.22
C ASN A 155 8.60 22.38 -1.92
N ARG A 156 9.49 22.33 -0.92
CA ARG A 156 9.41 23.18 0.30
C ARG A 156 9.51 24.65 -0.11
N GLY A 157 8.56 25.46 0.36
CA GLY A 157 8.54 26.91 0.11
C GLY A 157 7.70 27.35 -1.10
N ARG A 158 6.88 26.47 -1.63
CA ARG A 158 5.92 26.77 -2.71
C ARG A 158 4.48 26.65 -2.25
#